data_177494e6d298438adb5909b9271fb7d6
#
_entry.id   177494e6d298438adb5909b9271fb7d6
#
_cell.length_a   1.000
_cell.length_b   1.000
_cell.length_c   1.000
_cell.angle_alpha   90.00
_cell.angle_beta   90.00
_cell.angle_gamma   90.00
#
_symmetry.space_group_name_H-M   'P 1'
#
loop_
_entity.id
_entity.type
_entity.pdbx_description
1 polymer ?
#
loop_
_entity_poly.entity_id
_entity_poly.type
_entity_poly.pdbx_seq_one_letter_code
_entity_poly.pdbx_strand_id
1 'polypeptide(L)'
;MTTIIALFLTTAFAYIPPSRMILERVSENSGSGVYALEQEVQFSNAQESLFLKENWLIESDQSMSLVVTGTKDLKDQIKMHFVYAGGLRWSLSSKRESQRLSEDFLEKYFHLRTTDRLAAALLQIKVLPPHALGKKPLPKTVDGFKNEPEDFVRLSKTGGVVNYAYGLPSPVDGIANSGLWIEQDQFYIRKLRLPSQVEISADNYNAYSRGLSLPKIRTIRWGQNTVTIRLISVSGKAPNTSGQFQPSSLNTPVKLDGLNNLPAKDVVTEFYSRFR
;
A
#
# COMPACT_ATOMS: atom_id res chain seq x y z
N MET A 1 -7.96 -63.88 1.12
CA MET A 1 -7.30 -62.88 1.96
C MET A 1 -7.56 -61.50 1.36
N THR A 2 -8.54 -60.75 1.89
CA THR A 2 -8.97 -59.48 1.32
C THR A 2 -8.34 -58.36 2.16
N THR A 3 -7.36 -57.64 1.58
CA THR A 3 -6.68 -56.53 2.26
C THR A 3 -7.55 -55.29 2.19
N ILE A 4 -8.10 -54.84 3.33
CA ILE A 4 -8.84 -53.60 3.46
C ILE A 4 -7.80 -52.47 3.61
N ILE A 5 -7.63 -51.64 2.58
CA ILE A 5 -6.87 -50.38 2.66
C ILE A 5 -7.78 -49.35 3.29
N ALA A 6 -7.55 -49.03 4.57
CA ALA A 6 -8.21 -47.93 5.25
C ALA A 6 -7.58 -46.61 4.78
N LEU A 7 -8.27 -45.84 3.94
CA LEU A 7 -7.91 -44.49 3.58
C LEU A 7 -8.20 -43.55 4.79
N PHE A 8 -7.17 -43.17 5.52
CA PHE A 8 -7.26 -42.09 6.51
C PHE A 8 -7.39 -40.76 5.76
N LEU A 9 -8.62 -40.29 5.63
CA LEU A 9 -8.87 -38.89 5.26
C LEU A 9 -8.47 -38.00 6.44
N THR A 10 -7.22 -37.52 6.44
CA THR A 10 -6.81 -36.45 7.33
C THR A 10 -7.52 -35.18 6.85
N THR A 11 -8.53 -34.74 7.57
CA THR A 11 -9.10 -33.38 7.39
C THR A 11 -8.05 -32.37 7.79
N ALA A 12 -7.34 -31.83 6.80
CA ALA A 12 -6.45 -30.69 7.01
C ALA A 12 -7.34 -29.49 7.36
N PHE A 13 -7.47 -29.18 8.64
CA PHE A 13 -8.05 -27.91 9.06
C PHE A 13 -7.09 -26.79 8.62
N ALA A 14 -7.56 -25.92 7.75
CA ALA A 14 -6.81 -24.73 7.36
C ALA A 14 -6.65 -23.83 8.59
N TYR A 15 -5.44 -23.77 9.12
CA TYR A 15 -5.10 -22.94 10.27
C TYR A 15 -4.92 -21.48 9.83
N ILE A 16 -5.66 -20.55 10.46
CA ILE A 16 -5.46 -19.12 10.31
C ILE A 16 -4.68 -18.63 11.55
N PRO A 17 -3.45 -18.13 11.39
CA PRO A 17 -2.69 -17.58 12.50
C PRO A 17 -3.41 -16.37 13.13
N PRO A 18 -3.13 -16.04 14.41
CA PRO A 18 -3.66 -14.84 15.02
C PRO A 18 -3.30 -13.58 14.22
N SER A 19 -4.23 -12.66 14.08
CA SER A 19 -4.06 -11.42 13.29
C SER A 19 -2.82 -10.64 13.67
N ARG A 20 -2.45 -10.60 14.95
CA ARG A 20 -1.21 -9.93 15.41
C ARG A 20 0.03 -10.53 14.73
N MET A 21 0.13 -11.85 14.62
CA MET A 21 1.24 -12.52 13.94
C MET A 21 1.24 -12.20 12.43
N ILE A 22 0.09 -12.24 11.78
CA ILE A 22 -0.02 -11.92 10.35
C ILE A 22 0.43 -10.47 10.10
N LEU A 23 -0.07 -9.51 10.89
CA LEU A 23 0.30 -8.09 10.74
C LEU A 23 1.76 -7.81 11.09
N GLU A 24 2.35 -8.55 12.03
CA GLU A 24 3.78 -8.49 12.32
C GLU A 24 4.60 -8.87 11.09
N ARG A 25 4.28 -10.01 10.46
CA ARG A 25 4.95 -10.45 9.24
C ARG A 25 4.76 -9.47 8.06
N VAL A 26 3.60 -8.86 7.93
CA VAL A 26 3.37 -7.82 6.93
C VAL A 26 4.27 -6.61 7.18
N SER A 27 4.37 -6.15 8.43
CA SER A 27 5.19 -4.98 8.76
C SER A 27 6.69 -5.21 8.61
N GLU A 28 7.16 -6.45 8.81
CA GLU A 28 8.55 -6.85 8.53
C GLU A 28 8.93 -6.64 7.05
N ASN A 29 7.98 -6.80 6.13
CA ASN A 29 8.18 -6.56 4.69
C ASN A 29 8.39 -5.09 4.32
N SER A 30 8.13 -4.15 5.23
CA SER A 30 8.30 -2.70 5.00
C SER A 30 9.75 -2.22 5.14
N GLY A 31 10.67 -3.11 5.48
CA GLY A 31 12.10 -2.84 5.56
C GLY A 31 12.52 -1.85 6.64
N SER A 32 13.76 -1.38 6.57
CA SER A 32 14.33 -0.43 7.54
C SER A 32 15.27 0.58 6.89
N GLY A 33 15.51 1.72 7.57
CA GLY A 33 16.39 2.79 7.10
C GLY A 33 15.76 3.61 5.97
N VAL A 34 16.58 4.40 5.27
CA VAL A 34 16.16 5.24 4.16
C VAL A 34 16.42 4.54 2.83
N TYR A 35 15.45 4.60 1.94
CA TYR A 35 15.60 4.10 0.58
C TYR A 35 14.94 5.04 -0.43
N ALA A 36 15.43 5.00 -1.66
CA ALA A 36 14.87 5.70 -2.80
C ALA A 36 14.21 4.71 -3.75
N LEU A 37 13.04 5.09 -4.24
CA LEU A 37 12.30 4.34 -5.26
C LEU A 37 12.18 5.21 -6.52
N GLU A 38 12.37 4.59 -7.67
CA GLU A 38 11.99 5.16 -8.95
C GLU A 38 10.81 4.37 -9.50
N GLN A 39 9.75 5.06 -9.88
CA GLN A 39 8.52 4.47 -10.37
C GLN A 39 8.06 5.18 -11.63
N GLU A 40 7.44 4.43 -12.52
CA GLU A 40 6.68 4.95 -13.65
C GLU A 40 5.19 4.80 -13.35
N VAL A 41 4.45 5.88 -13.51
CA VAL A 41 3.00 5.93 -13.32
C VAL A 41 2.34 6.11 -14.69
N GLN A 42 1.55 5.13 -15.07
CA GLN A 42 0.79 5.12 -16.32
C GLN A 42 -0.67 5.44 -16.03
N PHE A 43 -1.14 6.52 -16.62
CA PHE A 43 -2.55 6.92 -16.67
C PHE A 43 -3.09 6.50 -18.02
N SER A 44 -4.06 5.60 -18.04
CA SER A 44 -4.65 5.10 -19.28
C SER A 44 -6.11 5.52 -19.35
N ASN A 45 -6.50 6.11 -20.44
CA ASN A 45 -7.89 6.23 -20.87
C ASN A 45 -8.10 5.43 -22.17
N ALA A 46 -9.29 5.46 -22.72
CA ALA A 46 -9.64 4.69 -23.92
C ALA A 46 -8.83 5.08 -25.20
N GLN A 47 -8.13 6.21 -25.19
CA GLN A 47 -7.51 6.81 -26.38
C GLN A 47 -6.00 6.95 -26.23
N GLU A 48 -5.49 7.27 -25.03
CA GLU A 48 -4.09 7.60 -24.81
C GLU A 48 -3.57 7.07 -23.48
N SER A 49 -2.25 6.88 -23.42
CA SER A 49 -1.52 6.61 -22.19
C SER A 49 -0.55 7.73 -21.89
N LEU A 50 -0.68 8.33 -20.71
CA LEU A 50 0.25 9.32 -20.18
C LEU A 50 1.16 8.64 -19.18
N PHE A 51 2.47 8.90 -19.27
CA PHE A 51 3.46 8.38 -18.34
C PHE A 51 4.11 9.51 -17.56
N LEU A 52 4.15 9.37 -16.24
CA LEU A 52 4.90 10.25 -15.35
C LEU A 52 5.92 9.42 -14.58
N LYS A 53 7.03 10.06 -14.20
CA LYS A 53 8.08 9.45 -13.38
C LYS A 53 7.97 9.98 -11.96
N GLU A 54 7.91 9.07 -10.99
CA GLU A 54 7.95 9.34 -9.56
C GLU A 54 9.31 8.93 -8.99
N ASN A 55 9.95 9.84 -8.25
CA ASN A 55 11.14 9.56 -7.46
C ASN A 55 10.80 9.80 -5.99
N TRP A 56 10.73 8.71 -5.25
CA TRP A 56 10.46 8.73 -3.82
C TRP A 56 11.74 8.61 -3.03
N LEU A 57 11.81 9.34 -1.93
CA LEU A 57 12.72 9.09 -0.83
C LEU A 57 11.85 8.77 0.40
N ILE A 58 12.11 7.64 1.05
CA ILE A 58 11.25 7.11 2.11
C ILE A 58 12.08 6.71 3.30
N GLU A 59 11.79 7.30 4.44
CA GLU A 59 12.33 6.91 5.74
C GLU A 59 11.29 6.13 6.55
N SER A 60 10.04 6.53 6.50
CA SER A 60 8.89 5.88 7.15
C SER A 60 7.59 6.29 6.46
N ASP A 61 6.46 5.72 6.89
CA ASP A 61 5.13 6.13 6.44
C ASP A 61 4.76 7.60 6.78
N GLN A 62 5.53 8.26 7.63
CA GLN A 62 5.34 9.68 8.02
C GLN A 62 6.46 10.61 7.56
N SER A 63 7.48 10.07 6.94
CA SER A 63 8.69 10.80 6.54
C SER A 63 9.07 10.39 5.14
N MET A 64 8.51 11.10 4.15
CA MET A 64 8.69 10.82 2.73
C MET A 64 8.89 12.10 1.93
N SER A 65 9.56 11.98 0.80
CA SER A 65 9.66 13.03 -0.22
C SER A 65 9.37 12.41 -1.59
N LEU A 66 8.56 13.09 -2.38
CA LEU A 66 8.17 12.68 -3.73
C LEU A 66 8.48 13.79 -4.73
N VAL A 67 9.26 13.46 -5.74
CA VAL A 67 9.43 14.31 -6.92
C VAL A 67 8.78 13.62 -8.12
N VAL A 68 7.86 14.32 -8.77
CA VAL A 68 7.18 13.85 -9.98
C VAL A 68 7.65 14.69 -11.16
N THR A 69 7.93 14.03 -12.27
CA THR A 69 8.31 14.70 -13.53
C THR A 69 7.56 14.08 -14.70
N GLY A 70 7.29 14.87 -15.71
CA GLY A 70 6.82 14.37 -16.99
C GLY A 70 7.87 13.49 -17.67
N THR A 71 7.44 12.72 -18.66
CA THR A 71 8.31 11.95 -19.55
C THR A 71 8.29 12.57 -20.93
N LYS A 72 9.32 12.30 -21.75
CA LYS A 72 9.45 12.80 -23.13
C LYS A 72 9.21 14.33 -23.21
N ASP A 73 8.27 14.75 -24.03
CA ASP A 73 7.95 16.15 -24.29
C ASP A 73 7.35 16.89 -23.07
N LEU A 74 6.89 16.16 -22.07
CA LEU A 74 6.33 16.72 -20.84
C LEU A 74 7.37 16.92 -19.72
N LYS A 75 8.63 16.55 -19.94
CA LYS A 75 9.68 16.52 -18.91
C LYS A 75 9.85 17.86 -18.17
N ASP A 76 9.76 18.99 -18.89
CA ASP A 76 9.94 20.32 -18.31
C ASP A 76 8.59 21.05 -18.07
N GLN A 77 7.49 20.41 -18.46
CA GLN A 77 6.14 20.98 -18.36
C GLN A 77 5.36 20.47 -17.15
N ILE A 78 5.78 19.30 -16.62
CA ILE A 78 5.17 18.72 -15.43
C ILE A 78 6.26 18.51 -14.39
N LYS A 79 6.12 19.16 -13.24
CA LYS A 79 6.99 18.99 -12.08
C LYS A 79 6.21 19.23 -10.80
N MET A 80 6.27 18.27 -9.89
CA MET A 80 5.71 18.39 -8.55
C MET A 80 6.75 17.92 -7.53
N HIS A 81 6.82 18.61 -6.41
CA HIS A 81 7.61 18.15 -5.28
C HIS A 81 6.73 18.21 -4.03
N PHE A 82 6.58 17.05 -3.37
CA PHE A 82 5.83 16.91 -2.14
C PHE A 82 6.74 16.41 -1.02
N VAL A 83 6.54 16.95 0.17
CA VAL A 83 7.16 16.43 1.39
C VAL A 83 6.04 16.00 2.34
N TYR A 84 6.15 14.80 2.88
CA TYR A 84 5.21 14.21 3.81
C TYR A 84 5.85 14.18 5.19
N ALA A 85 5.33 14.97 6.09
CA ALA A 85 5.87 15.11 7.45
C ALA A 85 4.73 15.37 8.44
N GLY A 86 4.71 14.62 9.55
CA GLY A 86 3.76 14.83 10.64
C GLY A 86 2.29 14.69 10.24
N GLY A 87 1.96 13.81 9.28
CA GLY A 87 0.59 13.61 8.80
C GLY A 87 0.11 14.70 7.84
N LEU A 88 1.01 15.58 7.40
CA LEU A 88 0.74 16.63 6.42
C LEU A 88 1.52 16.36 5.14
N ARG A 89 0.93 16.75 4.01
CA ARG A 89 1.60 16.88 2.72
C ARG A 89 1.92 18.35 2.49
N TRP A 90 3.18 18.65 2.23
CA TRP A 90 3.68 19.97 1.93
C TRP A 90 4.02 20.08 0.45
N SER A 91 3.72 21.23 -0.14
CA SER A 91 4.09 21.60 -1.50
C SER A 91 4.49 23.06 -1.58
N LEU A 92 5.10 23.45 -2.67
CA LEU A 92 5.44 24.84 -2.97
C LEU A 92 4.62 25.31 -4.16
N SER A 93 3.78 26.32 -3.96
CA SER A 93 3.18 27.13 -5.03
C SER A 93 3.87 28.48 -5.08
N SER A 94 3.22 29.57 -4.78
CA SER A 94 3.84 30.89 -4.50
C SER A 94 4.50 30.91 -3.11
N LYS A 95 3.99 30.13 -2.18
CA LYS A 95 4.52 29.90 -0.83
C LYS A 95 4.44 28.41 -0.50
N ARG A 96 5.10 28.00 0.60
CA ARG A 96 4.95 26.65 1.14
C ARG A 96 3.58 26.50 1.77
N GLU A 97 2.86 25.49 1.32
CA GLU A 97 1.52 25.19 1.78
C GLU A 97 1.47 23.77 2.29
N SER A 98 0.65 23.52 3.32
CA SER A 98 0.43 22.20 3.86
C SER A 98 -1.04 21.82 3.72
N GLN A 99 -1.27 20.55 3.47
CA GLN A 99 -2.58 19.93 3.43
C GLN A 99 -2.57 18.67 4.28
N ARG A 100 -3.64 18.42 5.03
CA ARG A 100 -3.80 17.15 5.73
C ARG A 100 -3.79 16.02 4.71
N LEU A 101 -3.11 14.92 5.03
CA LEU A 101 -3.11 13.74 4.16
C LEU A 101 -4.54 13.24 3.97
N SER A 102 -4.86 12.93 2.73
CA SER A 102 -6.10 12.25 2.39
C SER A 102 -6.20 10.90 3.11
N GLU A 103 -7.40 10.49 3.47
CA GLU A 103 -7.64 9.13 3.98
C GLU A 103 -7.26 8.08 2.93
N ASP A 104 -7.33 8.43 1.66
CA ASP A 104 -6.96 7.62 0.51
C ASP A 104 -5.47 7.67 0.17
N PHE A 105 -4.61 8.26 1.00
CA PHE A 105 -3.16 8.24 0.78
C PHE A 105 -2.62 6.81 0.80
N LEU A 106 -2.24 6.30 -0.36
CA LEU A 106 -1.99 4.87 -0.58
C LEU A 106 -0.60 4.42 -0.16
N GLU A 107 0.41 5.26 -0.36
CA GLU A 107 1.81 4.86 -0.22
C GLU A 107 2.13 4.37 1.19
N LYS A 108 1.51 4.96 2.22
CA LYS A 108 1.74 4.59 3.62
C LYS A 108 1.59 3.09 3.91
N TYR A 109 0.64 2.41 3.27
CA TYR A 109 0.35 0.99 3.56
C TYR A 109 1.49 0.03 3.21
N PHE A 110 2.39 0.44 2.33
CA PHE A 110 3.57 -0.34 1.95
C PHE A 110 4.81 -0.01 2.80
N HIS A 111 4.69 0.94 3.77
CA HIS A 111 5.81 1.45 4.55
C HIS A 111 5.52 1.51 6.06
N LEU A 112 4.48 0.83 6.52
CA LEU A 112 4.13 0.69 7.94
C LEU A 112 5.01 -0.39 8.59
N ARG A 113 6.06 0.03 9.27
CA ARG A 113 7.16 -0.82 9.77
C ARG A 113 6.88 -1.48 11.11
N THR A 114 5.76 -1.18 11.74
CA THR A 114 5.40 -1.78 13.03
C THR A 114 3.97 -2.28 13.00
N THR A 115 3.74 -3.39 13.68
CA THR A 115 2.42 -4.00 13.82
C THR A 115 1.39 -3.01 14.34
N ASP A 116 1.73 -2.21 15.35
CA ASP A 116 0.80 -1.27 15.97
C ASP A 116 0.39 -0.14 15.02
N ARG A 117 1.31 0.34 14.17
CA ARG A 117 0.99 1.37 13.17
C ARG A 117 0.16 0.81 12.02
N LEU A 118 0.48 -0.40 11.55
CA LEU A 118 -0.33 -1.08 10.56
C LEU A 118 -1.74 -1.33 11.08
N ALA A 119 -1.85 -1.85 12.29
CA ALA A 119 -3.12 -2.09 12.95
C ALA A 119 -3.94 -0.81 13.13
N ALA A 120 -3.32 0.29 13.59
CA ALA A 120 -3.99 1.58 13.73
C ALA A 120 -4.53 2.10 12.38
N ALA A 121 -3.74 1.96 11.31
CA ALA A 121 -4.16 2.34 9.97
C ALA A 121 -5.34 1.49 9.47
N LEU A 122 -5.34 0.18 9.75
CA LEU A 122 -6.42 -0.74 9.36
C LEU A 122 -7.70 -0.53 10.19
N LEU A 123 -7.57 -0.16 11.47
CA LEU A 123 -8.69 0.27 12.32
C LEU A 123 -9.34 1.54 11.76
N GLN A 124 -8.53 2.52 11.36
CA GLN A 124 -9.02 3.78 10.80
C GLN A 124 -9.89 3.57 9.56
N ILE A 125 -9.52 2.65 8.67
CA ILE A 125 -10.26 2.32 7.45
C ILE A 125 -11.28 1.18 7.65
N LYS A 126 -11.57 0.80 8.91
CA LYS A 126 -12.58 -0.21 9.30
C LYS A 126 -12.34 -1.61 8.70
N VAL A 127 -11.10 -1.96 8.41
CA VAL A 127 -10.69 -3.31 8.00
C VAL A 127 -10.56 -4.23 9.21
N LEU A 128 -10.06 -3.69 10.33
CA LEU A 128 -10.04 -4.37 11.62
C LEU A 128 -11.12 -3.80 12.55
N PRO A 129 -11.80 -4.63 13.33
CA PRO A 129 -12.65 -4.16 14.41
C PRO A 129 -11.81 -3.70 15.62
N PRO A 130 -12.34 -2.83 16.50
CA PRO A 130 -11.59 -2.29 17.64
C PRO A 130 -11.03 -3.35 18.61
N HIS A 131 -11.64 -4.52 18.69
CA HIS A 131 -11.23 -5.62 19.57
C HIS A 131 -10.16 -6.54 18.95
N ALA A 132 -9.86 -6.40 17.66
CA ALA A 132 -8.97 -7.32 16.91
C ALA A 132 -7.56 -7.47 17.50
N LEU A 133 -7.09 -6.48 18.22
CA LEU A 133 -5.75 -6.44 18.81
C LEU A 133 -5.79 -6.34 20.33
N GLY A 134 -6.81 -6.93 20.95
CA GLY A 134 -6.89 -7.03 22.40
C GLY A 134 -5.54 -7.46 22.98
N LYS A 135 -5.14 -6.87 24.11
CA LYS A 135 -3.85 -7.05 24.80
C LYS A 135 -3.65 -8.47 25.36
N LYS A 136 -4.25 -9.52 24.79
CA LYS A 136 -3.95 -10.88 25.19
C LYS A 136 -2.53 -11.19 24.70
N PRO A 137 -1.57 -11.46 25.59
CA PRO A 137 -0.25 -11.90 25.17
C PRO A 137 -0.40 -13.16 24.33
N LEU A 138 0.38 -13.25 23.25
CA LEU A 138 0.47 -14.49 22.46
C LEU A 138 0.85 -15.62 23.43
N PRO A 139 0.14 -16.77 23.41
CA PRO A 139 0.53 -17.91 24.22
C PRO A 139 1.95 -18.34 23.84
N LYS A 140 2.78 -18.61 24.83
CA LYS A 140 4.20 -18.98 24.64
C LYS A 140 4.39 -20.40 24.08
N THR A 141 3.31 -21.19 24.01
CA THR A 141 3.36 -22.58 23.54
C THR A 141 2.17 -22.87 22.60
N VAL A 142 2.39 -23.79 21.66
CA VAL A 142 1.39 -24.23 20.68
C VAL A 142 0.15 -24.82 21.38
N ASP A 143 0.31 -25.48 22.50
CA ASP A 143 -0.77 -26.12 23.28
C ASP A 143 -1.68 -25.11 24.02
N GLY A 144 -1.25 -23.85 24.10
CA GLY A 144 -2.05 -22.74 24.69
C GLY A 144 -2.99 -22.03 23.71
N PHE A 145 -2.97 -22.41 22.42
CA PHE A 145 -3.90 -21.89 21.42
C PHE A 145 -5.28 -22.53 21.55
N LYS A 146 -6.14 -21.97 22.37
CA LYS A 146 -7.56 -22.08 22.10
C LYS A 146 -7.85 -21.15 20.93
N ASN A 147 -7.88 -21.71 19.74
CA ASN A 147 -8.29 -21.05 18.52
C ASN A 147 -9.78 -20.75 18.58
N GLU A 148 -10.15 -19.62 19.16
CA GLU A 148 -11.38 -18.98 18.78
C GLU A 148 -11.09 -18.30 17.44
N PRO A 149 -11.68 -18.77 16.33
CA PRO A 149 -11.43 -18.16 15.03
C PRO A 149 -11.87 -16.70 15.08
N GLU A 150 -10.98 -15.81 14.65
CA GLU A 150 -11.30 -14.41 14.51
C GLU A 150 -12.30 -14.26 13.34
N ASP A 151 -13.49 -13.76 13.60
CA ASP A 151 -14.61 -13.64 12.65
C ASP A 151 -14.37 -12.61 11.53
N PHE A 152 -13.36 -11.74 11.71
CA PHE A 152 -12.97 -10.69 10.77
C PHE A 152 -11.83 -11.07 9.83
N VAL A 153 -11.27 -12.28 9.93
CA VAL A 153 -10.26 -12.82 9.01
C VAL A 153 -10.69 -14.17 8.47
N ARG A 154 -10.46 -14.40 7.20
CA ARG A 154 -10.78 -15.67 6.51
C ARG A 154 -9.78 -15.96 5.42
N LEU A 155 -9.76 -17.21 4.94
CA LEU A 155 -9.03 -17.56 3.74
C LEU A 155 -9.85 -17.16 2.50
N SER A 156 -9.15 -16.60 1.52
CA SER A 156 -9.71 -16.18 0.23
C SER A 156 -8.70 -16.45 -0.88
N LYS A 157 -9.17 -16.79 -2.06
CA LYS A 157 -8.32 -16.97 -3.24
C LYS A 157 -8.45 -15.75 -4.14
N THR A 158 -7.33 -15.07 -4.41
CA THR A 158 -7.28 -13.89 -5.29
C THR A 158 -6.07 -14.03 -6.20
N GLY A 159 -6.27 -13.90 -7.52
CA GLY A 159 -5.18 -14.03 -8.48
C GLY A 159 -4.49 -15.41 -8.46
N GLY A 160 -5.20 -16.46 -8.11
CA GLY A 160 -4.65 -17.82 -8.01
C GLY A 160 -3.93 -18.14 -6.69
N VAL A 161 -3.73 -17.14 -5.82
CA VAL A 161 -2.99 -17.25 -4.55
C VAL A 161 -3.96 -17.28 -3.37
N VAL A 162 -3.65 -18.06 -2.33
CA VAL A 162 -4.40 -18.08 -1.06
C VAL A 162 -3.98 -16.88 -0.23
N ASN A 163 -4.95 -16.18 0.32
CA ASN A 163 -4.76 -14.97 1.11
C ASN A 163 -5.52 -15.04 2.43
N TYR A 164 -4.95 -14.42 3.47
CA TYR A 164 -5.69 -13.96 4.63
C TYR A 164 -6.45 -12.69 4.23
N ALA A 165 -7.77 -12.76 4.22
CA ALA A 165 -8.63 -11.65 3.86
C ALA A 165 -9.28 -11.05 5.10
N TYR A 166 -8.99 -9.80 5.35
CA TYR A 166 -9.53 -8.99 6.44
C TYR A 166 -10.68 -8.12 5.96
N GLY A 167 -11.59 -7.81 6.86
CA GLY A 167 -12.78 -7.02 6.58
C GLY A 167 -13.96 -7.89 6.15
N LEU A 168 -15.09 -7.26 5.86
CA LEU A 168 -16.31 -7.96 5.46
C LEU A 168 -16.18 -8.59 4.07
N PRO A 169 -16.64 -9.83 3.89
CA PRO A 169 -16.37 -10.61 2.67
C PRO A 169 -17.06 -10.10 1.42
N SER A 170 -18.27 -9.59 1.57
CA SER A 170 -19.17 -9.32 0.44
C SER A 170 -19.72 -7.91 0.50
N PRO A 171 -20.14 -7.34 -0.62
CA PRO A 171 -20.92 -6.12 -0.63
C PRO A 171 -22.15 -6.28 0.27
N VAL A 172 -22.43 -5.26 1.07
CA VAL A 172 -23.71 -5.10 1.76
C VAL A 172 -24.42 -3.96 1.02
N ASP A 173 -25.65 -4.19 0.62
CA ASP A 173 -26.45 -3.21 -0.15
C ASP A 173 -25.74 -2.68 -1.43
N GLY A 174 -24.99 -3.55 -2.10
CA GLY A 174 -24.28 -3.20 -3.33
C GLY A 174 -22.96 -2.44 -3.12
N ILE A 175 -22.63 -2.05 -1.90
CA ILE A 175 -21.39 -1.35 -1.55
C ILE A 175 -20.34 -2.33 -1.06
N ALA A 176 -19.19 -2.37 -1.72
CA ALA A 176 -18.08 -3.20 -1.29
C ALA A 176 -17.43 -2.60 -0.04
N ASN A 177 -17.28 -3.40 1.01
CA ASN A 177 -16.65 -2.98 2.25
C ASN A 177 -15.14 -2.89 2.12
N SER A 178 -14.50 -2.09 3.01
CA SER A 178 -13.05 -2.05 3.15
C SER A 178 -12.49 -3.45 3.41
N GLY A 179 -11.32 -3.74 2.85
CA GLY A 179 -10.69 -5.04 3.01
C GLY A 179 -9.22 -5.03 2.68
N LEU A 180 -8.50 -5.99 3.26
CA LEU A 180 -7.09 -6.23 3.02
C LEU A 180 -6.86 -7.71 2.74
N TRP A 181 -6.16 -8.03 1.66
CA TRP A 181 -5.78 -9.39 1.28
C TRP A 181 -4.27 -9.52 1.36
N ILE A 182 -3.83 -10.45 2.21
CA ILE A 182 -2.41 -10.72 2.51
C ILE A 182 -2.11 -12.15 2.04
N GLU A 183 -1.12 -12.30 1.19
CA GLU A 183 -0.67 -13.62 0.75
C GLU A 183 -0.24 -14.50 1.94
N GLN A 184 -0.64 -15.75 1.93
CA GLN A 184 -0.44 -16.67 3.05
C GLN A 184 1.04 -17.00 3.31
N ASP A 185 1.84 -17.18 2.26
CA ASP A 185 3.20 -17.69 2.38
C ASP A 185 4.24 -16.61 2.67
N GLN A 186 4.13 -15.47 2.00
CA GLN A 186 5.11 -14.37 2.08
C GLN A 186 4.60 -13.14 2.84
N PHE A 187 3.32 -13.14 3.24
CA PHE A 187 2.65 -12.03 3.93
C PHE A 187 2.69 -10.71 3.14
N TYR A 188 2.67 -10.80 1.81
CA TYR A 188 2.59 -9.63 0.94
C TYR A 188 1.16 -9.10 0.83
N ILE A 189 1.01 -7.78 0.84
CA ILE A 189 -0.27 -7.13 0.56
C ILE A 189 -0.59 -7.32 -0.92
N ARG A 190 -1.57 -8.17 -1.25
CA ARG A 190 -2.00 -8.42 -2.62
C ARG A 190 -3.11 -7.48 -3.09
N LYS A 191 -3.97 -7.11 -2.16
CA LYS A 191 -5.09 -6.20 -2.47
C LYS A 191 -5.46 -5.41 -1.23
N LEU A 192 -5.79 -4.15 -1.43
CA LEU A 192 -6.39 -3.28 -0.42
C LEU A 192 -7.59 -2.58 -1.05
N ARG A 193 -8.72 -2.55 -0.35
CA ARG A 193 -9.89 -1.75 -0.69
C ARG A 193 -10.14 -0.76 0.43
N LEU A 194 -10.25 0.51 0.06
CA LEU A 194 -10.51 1.61 0.99
C LEU A 194 -12.02 1.85 1.15
N PRO A 195 -12.46 2.57 2.21
CA PRO A 195 -13.86 2.95 2.39
C PRO A 195 -14.42 3.75 1.21
N SER A 196 -13.58 4.50 0.53
CA SER A 196 -13.89 5.29 -0.67
C SER A 196 -14.11 4.46 -1.94
N GLN A 197 -14.11 3.14 -1.84
CA GLN A 197 -14.21 2.17 -2.95
C GLN A 197 -12.99 2.15 -3.88
N VAL A 198 -11.89 2.76 -3.48
CA VAL A 198 -10.61 2.63 -4.19
C VAL A 198 -10.05 1.24 -3.96
N GLU A 199 -9.69 0.56 -5.03
CA GLU A 199 -9.00 -0.72 -4.98
C GLU A 199 -7.56 -0.61 -5.46
N ILE A 200 -6.65 -1.24 -4.71
CA ILE A 200 -5.24 -1.38 -5.06
C ILE A 200 -4.94 -2.87 -5.17
N SER A 201 -4.43 -3.30 -6.31
CA SER A 201 -3.81 -4.62 -6.49
C SER A 201 -2.30 -4.46 -6.54
N ALA A 202 -1.56 -5.41 -5.95
CA ALA A 202 -0.11 -5.37 -5.85
C ALA A 202 0.49 -6.74 -6.21
N ASP A 203 1.31 -6.76 -7.26
CA ASP A 203 1.79 -7.98 -7.87
C ASP A 203 3.30 -7.96 -8.12
N ASN A 204 3.86 -9.16 -8.39
CA ASN A 204 5.25 -9.33 -8.74
C ASN A 204 6.21 -8.75 -7.69
N TYR A 205 6.08 -9.21 -6.45
CA TYR A 205 6.95 -8.76 -5.36
C TYR A 205 8.41 -9.16 -5.57
N ASN A 206 9.29 -8.25 -5.22
CA ASN A 206 10.72 -8.51 -5.08
C ASN A 206 11.17 -8.13 -3.68
N ALA A 207 12.10 -8.93 -3.16
CA ALA A 207 12.84 -8.60 -1.96
C ALA A 207 14.05 -7.72 -2.31
N TYR A 208 14.28 -6.70 -1.48
CA TYR A 208 15.38 -5.76 -1.58
C TYR A 208 16.20 -5.78 -0.30
N SER A 209 17.22 -4.96 -0.22
CA SER A 209 18.06 -4.87 0.98
C SER A 209 17.26 -4.41 2.22
N ARG A 210 17.77 -4.75 3.40
CA ARG A 210 17.22 -4.36 4.71
C ARG A 210 15.79 -4.84 4.98
N GLY A 211 15.41 -6.01 4.46
CA GLY A 211 14.11 -6.62 4.68
C GLY A 211 12.95 -5.96 3.93
N LEU A 212 13.23 -5.06 2.99
CA LEU A 212 12.21 -4.42 2.19
C LEU A 212 11.70 -5.37 1.10
N SER A 213 10.39 -5.54 1.00
CA SER A 213 9.72 -6.26 -0.09
C SER A 213 8.66 -5.36 -0.71
N LEU A 214 8.77 -5.10 -2.01
CA LEU A 214 7.82 -4.23 -2.72
C LEU A 214 7.30 -4.88 -3.99
N PRO A 215 6.03 -4.59 -4.35
CA PRO A 215 5.47 -5.03 -5.62
C PRO A 215 6.10 -4.25 -6.78
N LYS A 216 6.41 -4.95 -7.86
CA LYS A 216 6.84 -4.31 -9.11
C LYS A 216 5.70 -3.63 -9.83
N ILE A 217 4.47 -4.13 -9.64
CA ILE A 217 3.28 -3.60 -10.30
C ILE A 217 2.21 -3.35 -9.25
N ARG A 218 1.68 -2.14 -9.26
CA ARG A 218 0.47 -1.78 -8.51
C ARG A 218 -0.55 -1.21 -9.48
N THR A 219 -1.78 -1.69 -9.37
CA THR A 219 -2.91 -1.17 -10.15
C THR A 219 -3.91 -0.55 -9.19
N ILE A 220 -4.25 0.71 -9.41
CA ILE A 220 -5.20 1.47 -8.61
C ILE A 220 -6.43 1.73 -9.46
N ARG A 221 -7.61 1.41 -8.91
CA ARG A 221 -8.89 1.61 -9.57
C ARG A 221 -9.84 2.39 -8.70
N TRP A 222 -10.51 3.38 -9.29
CA TRP A 222 -11.58 4.14 -8.66
C TRP A 222 -12.54 4.69 -9.75
N GLY A 223 -13.83 4.55 -9.53
CA GLY A 223 -14.83 4.87 -10.57
C GLY A 223 -14.50 4.14 -11.87
N GLN A 224 -14.31 4.88 -12.94
CA GLN A 224 -13.90 4.33 -14.25
C GLN A 224 -12.38 4.45 -14.50
N ASN A 225 -11.64 5.00 -13.55
CA ASN A 225 -10.22 5.27 -13.72
C ASN A 225 -9.36 4.07 -13.32
N THR A 226 -8.29 3.87 -14.07
CA THR A 226 -7.26 2.89 -13.76
C THR A 226 -5.88 3.52 -13.94
N VAL A 227 -5.04 3.39 -12.91
CA VAL A 227 -3.65 3.83 -12.93
C VAL A 227 -2.76 2.65 -12.60
N THR A 228 -1.72 2.46 -13.40
CA THR A 228 -0.71 1.42 -13.18
C THR A 228 0.61 2.06 -12.77
N ILE A 229 1.16 1.60 -11.67
CA ILE A 229 2.48 2.01 -11.17
C ILE A 229 3.45 0.86 -11.37
N ARG A 230 4.57 1.12 -12.02
CA ARG A 230 5.67 0.18 -12.21
C ARG A 230 6.89 0.63 -11.41
N LEU A 231 7.36 -0.20 -10.51
CA LEU A 231 8.60 0.02 -9.79
C LEU A 231 9.79 -0.28 -10.72
N ILE A 232 10.60 0.73 -10.97
CA ILE A 232 11.77 0.64 -11.86
C ILE A 232 13.02 0.27 -11.08
N SER A 233 13.27 0.98 -9.98
CA SER A 233 14.47 0.74 -9.17
C SER A 233 14.24 1.03 -7.69
N VAL A 234 15.03 0.36 -6.85
CA VAL A 234 15.10 0.57 -5.41
C VAL A 234 16.57 0.67 -5.03
N SER A 235 16.94 1.68 -4.27
CA SER A 235 18.30 1.83 -3.73
C SER A 235 18.28 2.28 -2.28
N GLY A 236 19.15 1.69 -1.45
CA GLY A 236 19.40 2.17 -0.10
C GLY A 236 20.06 3.54 -0.12
N LYS A 237 19.68 4.44 0.80
CA LYS A 237 20.27 5.77 0.95
C LYS A 237 20.98 5.90 2.29
N ALA A 238 21.97 6.78 2.31
CA ALA A 238 22.69 7.10 3.53
C ALA A 238 21.79 7.85 4.53
N PRO A 239 22.07 7.76 5.85
CA PRO A 239 21.26 8.42 6.89
C PRO A 239 21.18 9.94 6.78
N ASN A 240 22.15 10.59 6.14
CA ASN A 240 22.25 12.07 6.02
C ASN A 240 21.20 12.70 5.06
N THR A 241 20.09 12.04 4.83
CA THR A 241 18.99 12.56 3.99
C THR A 241 17.89 13.25 4.80
N SER A 242 18.04 13.38 6.13
CA SER A 242 16.99 13.92 7.01
C SER A 242 16.48 15.31 6.62
N GLY A 243 17.32 16.17 6.07
CA GLY A 243 16.92 17.47 5.55
C GLY A 243 15.93 17.41 4.39
N GLN A 244 15.90 16.31 3.63
CA GLN A 244 15.03 16.16 2.47
C GLN A 244 13.57 15.85 2.86
N PHE A 245 13.32 15.48 4.11
CA PHE A 245 11.98 15.23 4.66
C PHE A 245 11.39 16.47 5.35
N GLN A 246 12.09 17.59 5.31
CA GLN A 246 11.61 18.84 5.91
C GLN A 246 10.94 19.72 4.84
N PRO A 247 9.88 20.46 5.19
CA PRO A 247 9.24 21.39 4.26
C PRO A 247 10.20 22.44 3.68
N SER A 248 11.30 22.74 4.40
CA SER A 248 12.36 23.64 3.93
C SER A 248 13.10 23.14 2.69
N SER A 249 13.08 21.84 2.41
CA SER A 249 13.69 21.25 1.20
C SER A 249 12.92 21.55 -0.08
N LEU A 250 11.67 21.99 0.03
CA LEU A 250 10.83 22.37 -1.11
C LEU A 250 11.41 23.65 -1.77
N ASN A 251 11.99 23.49 -2.94
CA ASN A 251 12.62 24.56 -3.72
C ASN A 251 12.07 24.68 -5.14
N THR A 252 11.14 23.81 -5.51
CA THR A 252 10.57 23.76 -6.85
C THR A 252 9.06 23.93 -6.75
N PRO A 253 8.50 25.02 -7.35
CA PRO A 253 7.05 25.18 -7.45
C PRO A 253 6.40 24.06 -8.24
N VAL A 254 5.15 23.74 -7.87
CA VAL A 254 4.32 22.82 -8.64
C VAL A 254 4.04 23.43 -10.01
N LYS A 255 4.33 22.65 -11.06
CA LYS A 255 4.12 23.03 -12.45
C LYS A 255 3.32 21.93 -13.15
N LEU A 256 2.18 22.28 -13.72
CA LEU A 256 1.23 21.34 -14.36
C LEU A 256 0.81 21.83 -15.76
N ASP A 257 1.52 22.77 -16.34
CA ASP A 257 1.15 23.42 -17.61
C ASP A 257 0.99 22.38 -18.75
N GLY A 258 1.82 21.34 -18.74
CA GLY A 258 1.75 20.26 -19.71
C GLY A 258 0.48 19.42 -19.68
N LEU A 259 -0.33 19.53 -18.62
CA LEU A 259 -1.61 18.81 -18.53
C LEU A 259 -2.77 19.56 -19.16
N ASN A 260 -2.67 20.86 -19.40
CA ASN A 260 -3.80 21.71 -19.75
C ASN A 260 -4.61 21.25 -20.97
N ASN A 261 -3.95 20.61 -21.93
CA ASN A 261 -4.56 20.14 -23.17
C ASN A 261 -4.64 18.62 -23.27
N LEU A 262 -4.36 17.89 -22.18
CA LEU A 262 -4.37 16.42 -22.19
C LEU A 262 -5.70 15.87 -21.66
N PRO A 263 -6.28 14.86 -22.32
CA PRO A 263 -7.50 14.19 -21.84
C PRO A 263 -7.36 13.58 -20.43
N ALA A 264 -6.13 13.23 -20.03
CA ALA A 264 -5.84 12.65 -18.72
C ALA A 264 -5.71 13.68 -17.59
N LYS A 265 -5.85 14.99 -17.84
CA LYS A 265 -5.64 16.07 -16.86
C LYS A 265 -6.37 15.82 -15.54
N ASP A 266 -7.66 15.55 -15.62
CA ASP A 266 -8.51 15.42 -14.43
C ASP A 266 -8.12 14.18 -13.61
N VAL A 267 -7.84 13.06 -14.27
CA VAL A 267 -7.40 11.82 -13.63
C VAL A 267 -6.05 12.00 -12.94
N VAL A 268 -5.10 12.67 -13.59
CA VAL A 268 -3.78 12.98 -13.02
C VAL A 268 -3.93 13.91 -11.82
N THR A 269 -4.72 14.96 -11.96
CA THR A 269 -4.95 15.94 -10.88
C THR A 269 -5.61 15.27 -9.68
N GLU A 270 -6.66 14.47 -9.89
CA GLU A 270 -7.30 13.69 -8.83
C GLU A 270 -6.30 12.72 -8.18
N PHE A 271 -5.53 11.98 -8.99
CA PHE A 271 -4.56 11.02 -8.49
C PHE A 271 -3.54 11.66 -7.53
N TYR A 272 -2.91 12.76 -7.94
CA TYR A 272 -1.91 13.44 -7.11
C TYR A 272 -2.51 14.25 -5.95
N SER A 273 -3.75 14.65 -6.02
CA SER A 273 -4.40 15.31 -4.89
C SER A 273 -4.90 14.33 -3.83
N ARG A 274 -5.33 13.15 -4.24
CA ARG A 274 -6.03 12.19 -3.38
C ARG A 274 -5.15 11.04 -2.89
N PHE A 275 -4.33 10.49 -3.78
CA PHE A 275 -3.59 9.24 -3.49
C PHE A 275 -2.10 9.47 -3.20
N ARG A 276 -1.60 10.71 -3.38
CA ARG A 276 -0.21 11.10 -3.17
C ARG A 276 -0.05 12.25 -2.21
#